data_c2583f0eb6807dfcec650014f67e7026
#
_entry.id   c2583f0eb6807dfcec650014f67e7026
#
_cell.length_a   1.000
_cell.length_b   1.000
_cell.length_c   1.000
_cell.angle_alpha   90.00
_cell.angle_beta   90.00
_cell.angle_gamma   90.00
#
_symmetry.space_group_name_H-M   'P 1'
#
loop_
_entity.id
_entity.type
_entity.pdbx_description
1 polymer ?
#
loop_
_entity_poly.entity_id
_entity_poly.type
_entity_poly.pdbx_seq_one_letter_code
_entity_poly.pdbx_strand_id
1 'polypeptide(L)'
;HSTAWALLGVGDEDFDPEALRRLRELLSTGGVPLVAELWSQSPDFTLPGALWRVYLFREWFHRDPLTVADLYILGLHAEQVPGLEEPIHARPLEDVIHDADALLSGEKRDDDLEDIFTELAHAMRIVAAGDPRVGRQWIDDPHDALAYGVTMRARALVMTAQELERAASRARIGELD
;
A
#
# COMPACT_ATOMS: atom_id res chain seq x y z
N HIS A 1 -0.36 11.07 13.92
CA HIS A 1 -0.66 12.06 12.87
C HIS A 1 0.55 12.94 12.57
N SER A 2 1.08 13.68 13.53
CA SER A 2 2.17 14.65 13.34
C SER A 2 3.39 14.09 12.60
N THR A 3 3.82 12.86 12.91
CA THR A 3 4.98 12.24 12.25
C THR A 3 4.73 11.90 10.78
N ALA A 4 3.48 11.58 10.42
CA ALA A 4 3.09 11.27 9.05
C ALA A 4 3.10 12.54 8.17
N TRP A 5 2.54 13.62 8.67
CA TRP A 5 2.55 14.91 7.97
C TRP A 5 3.95 15.51 7.88
N ALA A 6 4.75 15.38 8.93
CA ALA A 6 6.16 15.80 8.92
C ALA A 6 6.99 15.05 7.87
N LEU A 7 6.63 13.78 7.57
CA LEU A 7 7.27 13.01 6.50
C LEU A 7 7.09 13.68 5.13
N LEU A 8 5.92 14.26 4.89
CA LEU A 8 5.56 14.92 3.62
C LEU A 8 6.02 16.38 3.56
N GLY A 9 6.63 16.91 4.63
CA GLY A 9 7.02 18.32 4.73
C GLY A 9 5.86 19.28 4.93
N VAL A 10 4.70 18.79 5.35
CA VAL A 10 3.52 19.60 5.65
C VAL A 10 3.54 20.00 7.12
N GLY A 11 3.31 21.29 7.40
CA GLY A 11 3.36 21.82 8.76
C GLY A 11 4.77 22.07 9.29
N ASP A 12 5.75 22.24 8.40
CA ASP A 12 7.14 22.53 8.78
C ASP A 12 7.29 23.78 9.68
N GLU A 13 6.34 24.71 9.61
CA GLU A 13 6.33 25.92 10.45
C GLU A 13 6.02 25.63 11.93
N ASP A 14 5.29 24.52 12.19
CA ASP A 14 4.90 24.10 13.54
C ASP A 14 5.89 23.12 14.18
N PHE A 15 6.85 22.61 13.40
CA PHE A 15 7.84 21.63 13.86
C PHE A 15 9.21 22.25 14.03
N ASP A 16 9.90 21.87 15.10
CA ASP A 16 11.33 22.15 15.26
C ASP A 16 12.11 21.56 14.08
N PRO A 17 12.83 22.37 13.30
CA PRO A 17 13.61 21.91 12.15
C PRO A 17 14.59 20.78 12.50
N GLU A 18 15.09 20.77 13.71
CA GLU A 18 15.98 19.72 14.21
C GLU A 18 15.23 18.38 14.44
N ALA A 19 13.97 18.43 14.89
CA ALA A 19 13.12 17.25 15.03
C ALA A 19 12.79 16.64 13.68
N LEU A 20 12.48 17.46 12.68
CA LEU A 20 12.25 17.03 11.29
C LEU A 20 13.50 16.39 10.67
N ARG A 21 14.66 17.00 10.86
CA ARG A 21 15.93 16.45 10.40
C ARG A 21 16.19 15.06 11.02
N ARG A 22 15.96 14.90 12.30
CA ARG A 22 16.13 13.61 13.01
C ARG A 22 15.12 12.56 12.52
N LEU A 23 13.88 12.94 12.26
CA LEU A 23 12.89 12.02 11.69
C LEU A 23 13.31 11.53 10.31
N ARG A 24 13.71 12.44 9.41
CA ARG A 24 14.21 12.09 8.07
C ARG A 24 15.46 11.22 8.13
N GLU A 25 16.39 11.52 9.03
CA GLU A 25 17.59 10.71 9.25
C GLU A 25 17.22 9.30 9.78
N LEU A 26 16.28 9.21 10.72
CA LEU A 26 15.78 7.93 11.22
C LEU A 26 15.15 7.10 10.09
N LEU A 27 14.32 7.69 9.25
CA LEU A 27 13.68 7.01 8.13
C LEU A 27 14.69 6.55 7.08
N SER A 28 15.68 7.37 6.73
CA SER A 28 16.73 7.04 5.78
C SER A 28 17.70 5.97 6.27
N THR A 29 17.85 5.80 7.59
CA THR A 29 18.74 4.81 8.22
C THR A 29 18.05 3.51 8.64
N GLY A 30 16.85 3.23 8.13
CA GLY A 30 16.12 1.99 8.40
C GLY A 30 15.13 2.05 9.56
N GLY A 31 14.81 3.24 10.05
CA GLY A 31 13.80 3.45 11.10
C GLY A 31 12.34 3.35 10.63
N VAL A 32 12.10 3.11 9.33
CA VAL A 32 10.75 2.95 8.77
C VAL A 32 9.91 1.91 9.52
N PRO A 33 10.42 0.71 9.87
CA PRO A 33 9.62 -0.27 10.62
C PRO A 33 9.14 0.25 11.97
N LEU A 34 9.97 0.99 12.68
CA LEU A 34 9.62 1.56 14.00
C LEU A 34 8.52 2.61 13.89
N VAL A 35 8.62 3.49 12.90
CA VAL A 35 7.61 4.53 12.65
C VAL A 35 6.31 3.90 12.13
N ALA A 36 6.41 2.90 11.26
CA ALA A 36 5.25 2.18 10.73
C ALA A 36 4.46 1.47 11.83
N GLU A 37 5.12 0.91 12.85
CA GLU A 37 4.45 0.30 13.99
C GLU A 37 3.59 1.32 14.76
N LEU A 38 4.01 2.57 14.88
CA LEU A 38 3.22 3.65 15.48
C LEU A 38 1.94 3.95 14.68
N TRP A 39 1.96 3.70 13.37
CA TRP A 39 0.83 3.92 12.48
C TRP A 39 -0.14 2.75 12.39
N SER A 40 0.27 1.56 12.86
CA SER A 40 -0.52 0.31 12.74
C SER A 40 -1.90 0.37 13.40
N GLN A 41 -2.07 1.22 14.41
CA GLN A 41 -3.33 1.41 15.11
C GLN A 41 -4.16 2.60 14.56
N SER A 42 -3.66 3.28 13.54
CA SER A 42 -4.35 4.44 12.95
C SER A 42 -5.46 3.98 12.00
N PRO A 43 -6.63 4.68 12.01
CA PRO A 43 -7.71 4.39 11.08
C PRO A 43 -7.29 4.52 9.61
N ASP A 44 -7.94 3.77 8.73
CA ASP A 44 -7.66 3.73 7.29
C ASP A 44 -7.90 5.07 6.57
N PHE A 45 -8.78 5.91 7.11
CA PHE A 45 -9.09 7.23 6.56
C PHE A 45 -8.12 8.33 7.00
N THR A 46 -7.05 7.99 7.69
CA THR A 46 -6.01 8.94 8.14
C THR A 46 -4.71 8.70 7.36
N LEU A 47 -3.88 9.73 7.23
CA LEU A 47 -2.59 9.62 6.59
C LEU A 47 -1.69 8.55 7.26
N PRO A 48 -1.52 8.49 8.59
CA PRO A 48 -0.76 7.41 9.22
C PRO A 48 -1.30 6.02 8.88
N GLY A 49 -2.62 5.85 8.87
CA GLY A 49 -3.25 4.58 8.52
C GLY A 49 -3.02 4.18 7.06
N ALA A 50 -3.05 5.13 6.13
CA ALA A 50 -2.71 4.89 4.73
C ALA A 50 -1.22 4.52 4.57
N LEU A 51 -0.31 5.26 5.20
CA LEU A 51 1.13 4.96 5.17
C LEU A 51 1.47 3.58 5.76
N TRP A 52 0.74 3.14 6.79
CA TRP A 52 0.86 1.78 7.30
C TRP A 52 0.54 0.72 6.24
N ARG A 53 -0.49 0.93 5.43
CA ARG A 53 -0.88 0.02 4.35
C ARG A 53 0.13 0.00 3.21
N VAL A 54 0.67 1.15 2.86
CA VAL A 54 1.80 1.28 1.93
C VAL A 54 2.99 0.45 2.43
N TYR A 55 3.34 0.63 3.70
CA TYR A 55 4.44 -0.10 4.34
C TYR A 55 4.23 -1.61 4.29
N LEU A 56 3.04 -2.11 4.60
CA LEU A 56 2.77 -3.56 4.61
C LEU A 56 3.00 -4.21 3.24
N PHE A 57 2.51 -3.61 2.17
CA PHE A 57 2.66 -4.14 0.82
C PHE A 57 4.11 -4.05 0.34
N ARG A 58 4.73 -2.90 0.53
CA ARG A 58 6.15 -2.67 0.24
C ARG A 58 7.03 -3.66 0.98
N GLU A 59 6.78 -3.89 2.27
CA GLU A 59 7.55 -4.82 3.10
C GLU A 59 7.42 -6.26 2.62
N TRP A 60 6.21 -6.67 2.21
CA TRP A 60 6.02 -7.98 1.61
C TRP A 60 6.83 -8.14 0.32
N PHE A 61 6.80 -7.16 -0.57
CA PHE A 61 7.61 -7.19 -1.78
C PHE A 61 9.11 -7.32 -1.46
N HIS A 62 9.64 -6.54 -0.55
CA HIS A 62 11.06 -6.61 -0.19
C HIS A 62 11.47 -7.94 0.46
N ARG A 63 10.58 -8.58 1.19
CA ARG A 63 10.84 -9.90 1.81
C ARG A 63 10.73 -11.05 0.82
N ASP A 64 9.85 -10.97 -0.13
CA ASP A 64 9.60 -12.04 -1.11
C ASP A 64 9.24 -11.47 -2.49
N PRO A 65 10.23 -10.80 -3.15
CA PRO A 65 9.98 -10.10 -4.41
C PRO A 65 9.57 -11.04 -5.54
N LEU A 66 10.08 -12.28 -5.56
CA LEU A 66 9.76 -13.24 -6.62
C LEU A 66 8.30 -13.66 -6.56
N THR A 67 7.79 -14.00 -5.38
CA THR A 67 6.39 -14.38 -5.22
C THR A 67 5.45 -13.22 -5.58
N VAL A 68 5.74 -12.00 -5.14
CA VAL A 68 4.88 -10.85 -5.45
C VAL A 68 4.91 -10.52 -6.93
N ALA A 69 6.09 -10.55 -7.57
CA ALA A 69 6.23 -10.31 -9.01
C ALA A 69 5.51 -11.39 -9.84
N ASP A 70 5.64 -12.67 -9.48
CA ASP A 70 4.94 -13.76 -10.16
C ASP A 70 3.42 -13.61 -10.05
N LEU A 71 2.90 -13.29 -8.88
CA LEU A 71 1.47 -13.04 -8.68
C LEU A 71 1.00 -11.82 -9.47
N TYR A 72 1.81 -10.77 -9.56
CA TYR A 72 1.51 -9.59 -10.36
C TYR A 72 1.38 -9.92 -11.85
N ILE A 73 2.35 -10.68 -12.39
CA ILE A 73 2.33 -11.14 -13.78
C ILE A 73 1.11 -12.02 -14.05
N LEU A 74 0.81 -12.96 -13.17
CA LEU A 74 -0.38 -13.81 -13.29
C LEU A 74 -1.67 -12.99 -13.25
N GLY A 75 -1.74 -11.98 -12.39
CA GLY A 75 -2.88 -11.09 -12.26
C GLY A 75 -3.12 -10.23 -13.50
N LEU A 76 -2.04 -9.79 -14.19
CA LEU A 76 -2.15 -9.08 -15.46
C LEU A 76 -2.76 -9.92 -16.60
N HIS A 77 -2.69 -11.26 -16.48
CA HIS A 77 -3.25 -12.21 -17.43
C HIS A 77 -4.57 -12.84 -16.94
N ALA A 78 -5.08 -12.41 -15.80
CA ALA A 78 -6.37 -12.86 -15.29
C ALA A 78 -7.51 -12.37 -16.23
N GLU A 79 -8.57 -13.18 -16.35
CA GLU A 79 -9.74 -12.79 -17.17
C GLU A 79 -10.41 -11.51 -16.63
N GLN A 80 -10.35 -11.31 -15.32
CA GLN A 80 -10.86 -10.12 -14.64
C GLN A 80 -10.01 -9.82 -13.40
N VAL A 81 -9.78 -8.55 -13.15
CA VAL A 81 -9.23 -8.06 -11.88
C VAL A 81 -10.34 -7.34 -11.12
N PRO A 82 -10.83 -7.90 -9.99
CA PRO A 82 -11.93 -7.31 -9.25
C PRO A 82 -11.67 -5.86 -8.84
N GLY A 83 -12.55 -4.95 -9.27
CA GLY A 83 -12.47 -3.52 -8.97
C GLY A 83 -11.60 -2.71 -9.93
N LEU A 84 -11.07 -3.30 -11.00
CA LEU A 84 -10.44 -2.58 -12.11
C LEU A 84 -11.24 -2.78 -13.39
N GLU A 85 -11.41 -1.70 -14.16
CA GLU A 85 -12.06 -1.74 -15.46
C GLU A 85 -11.04 -2.05 -16.56
N GLU A 86 -11.46 -2.75 -17.60
CA GLU A 86 -10.64 -3.00 -18.77
C GLU A 86 -10.68 -1.81 -19.75
N PRO A 87 -9.58 -1.50 -20.44
CA PRO A 87 -8.25 -2.11 -20.34
C PRO A 87 -7.52 -1.68 -19.06
N ILE A 88 -6.87 -2.65 -18.37
CA ILE A 88 -6.12 -2.37 -17.16
C ILE A 88 -4.84 -1.61 -17.55
N HIS A 89 -4.73 -0.37 -17.08
CA HIS A 89 -3.52 0.43 -17.19
C HIS A 89 -2.63 0.15 -15.97
N ALA A 90 -1.73 -0.83 -16.10
CA ALA A 90 -0.83 -1.22 -15.03
C ALA A 90 0.57 -0.66 -15.27
N ARG A 91 1.16 -0.07 -14.24
CA ARG A 91 2.57 0.33 -14.22
C ARG A 91 3.44 -0.88 -13.87
N PRO A 92 4.74 -0.90 -14.27
CA PRO A 92 5.68 -1.89 -13.76
C PRO A 92 5.65 -1.93 -12.22
N LEU A 93 5.61 -3.15 -11.65
CA LEU A 93 5.51 -3.31 -10.20
C LEU A 93 6.67 -2.65 -9.46
N GLU A 94 7.87 -2.74 -10.01
CA GLU A 94 9.09 -2.14 -9.46
C GLU A 94 8.97 -0.61 -9.35
N ASP A 95 8.32 0.05 -10.33
CA ASP A 95 8.11 1.50 -10.31
C ASP A 95 7.11 1.89 -9.20
N VAL A 96 6.06 1.08 -9.03
CA VAL A 96 5.07 1.27 -7.95
C VAL A 96 5.72 1.11 -6.57
N ILE A 97 6.58 0.11 -6.41
CA ILE A 97 7.33 -0.11 -5.16
C ILE A 97 8.36 1.01 -4.92
N HIS A 98 9.02 1.48 -5.98
CA HIS A 98 9.94 2.62 -5.88
C HIS A 98 9.23 3.88 -5.38
N ASP A 99 8.04 4.17 -5.86
CA ASP A 99 7.23 5.29 -5.37
C ASP A 99 6.82 5.11 -3.89
N ALA A 100 6.51 3.87 -3.47
CA ALA A 100 6.25 3.56 -2.06
C ALA A 100 7.49 3.77 -1.18
N ASP A 101 8.68 3.35 -1.65
CA ASP A 101 9.95 3.58 -0.96
C ASP A 101 10.24 5.08 -0.83
N ALA A 102 10.10 5.84 -1.91
CA ALA A 102 10.29 7.28 -1.93
C ALA A 102 9.31 8.03 -1.01
N LEU A 103 8.05 7.57 -0.98
CA LEU A 103 7.06 8.12 -0.04
C LEU A 103 7.47 7.89 1.42
N LEU A 104 7.83 6.66 1.77
CA LEU A 104 8.19 6.29 3.15
C LEU A 104 9.55 6.84 3.59
N SER A 105 10.42 7.25 2.67
CA SER A 105 11.68 7.96 2.96
C SER A 105 11.52 9.49 3.04
N GLY A 106 10.31 10.02 2.76
CA GLY A 106 10.04 11.45 2.81
C GLY A 106 10.50 12.23 1.58
N GLU A 107 10.68 11.54 0.45
CA GLU A 107 11.06 12.16 -0.83
C GLU A 107 9.83 12.64 -1.63
N LYS A 108 8.64 12.20 -1.25
CA LYS A 108 7.36 12.59 -1.88
C LYS A 108 6.62 13.61 -1.03
N ARG A 109 5.69 14.32 -1.66
CA ARG A 109 4.87 15.36 -1.04
C ARG A 109 3.40 14.95 -0.99
N ASP A 110 2.59 15.77 -0.36
CA ASP A 110 1.14 15.62 -0.27
C ASP A 110 0.45 15.56 -1.63
N ASP A 111 0.91 16.35 -2.62
CA ASP A 111 0.39 16.33 -3.99
C ASP A 111 0.60 14.98 -4.72
N ASP A 112 1.55 14.17 -4.27
CA ASP A 112 1.85 12.86 -4.86
C ASP A 112 0.96 11.73 -4.30
N LEU A 113 0.24 11.96 -3.20
CA LEU A 113 -0.45 10.91 -2.43
C LEU A 113 -1.56 10.23 -3.22
N GLU A 114 -2.40 11.00 -3.95
CA GLU A 114 -3.50 10.44 -4.73
C GLU A 114 -2.99 9.38 -5.71
N ASP A 115 -1.98 9.75 -6.49
CA ASP A 115 -1.42 8.88 -7.53
C ASP A 115 -0.75 7.65 -6.92
N ILE A 116 0.08 7.84 -5.88
CA ILE A 116 0.80 6.75 -5.23
C ILE A 116 -0.17 5.74 -4.59
N PHE A 117 -1.18 6.21 -3.88
CA PHE A 117 -2.16 5.32 -3.24
C PHE A 117 -3.01 4.59 -4.28
N THR A 118 -3.39 5.26 -5.36
CA THR A 118 -4.16 4.66 -6.46
C THR A 118 -3.36 3.56 -7.14
N GLU A 119 -2.11 3.82 -7.50
CA GLU A 119 -1.25 2.84 -8.18
C GLU A 119 -0.92 1.64 -7.29
N LEU A 120 -0.68 1.87 -6.00
CA LEU A 120 -0.50 0.78 -5.03
C LEU A 120 -1.76 -0.07 -4.88
N ALA A 121 -2.93 0.56 -4.80
CA ALA A 121 -4.20 -0.14 -4.72
C ALA A 121 -4.44 -1.01 -5.97
N HIS A 122 -4.15 -0.48 -7.16
CA HIS A 122 -4.22 -1.23 -8.42
C HIS A 122 -3.27 -2.43 -8.40
N ALA A 123 -2.01 -2.23 -7.99
CA ALA A 123 -1.03 -3.31 -7.88
C ALA A 123 -1.49 -4.40 -6.90
N MET A 124 -2.05 -4.05 -5.76
CA MET A 124 -2.60 -5.01 -4.79
C MET A 124 -3.77 -5.83 -5.37
N ARG A 125 -4.67 -5.20 -6.15
CA ARG A 125 -5.76 -5.89 -6.83
C ARG A 125 -5.26 -6.87 -7.89
N ILE A 126 -4.26 -6.46 -8.67
CA ILE A 126 -3.62 -7.31 -9.68
C ILE A 126 -2.94 -8.50 -9.01
N VAL A 127 -2.16 -8.29 -7.95
CA VAL A 127 -1.52 -9.37 -7.18
C VAL A 127 -2.56 -10.32 -6.59
N ALA A 128 -3.67 -9.81 -6.05
CA ALA A 128 -4.76 -10.62 -5.54
C ALA A 128 -5.41 -11.50 -6.63
N ALA A 129 -5.60 -10.95 -7.82
CA ALA A 129 -6.15 -11.68 -8.97
C ALA A 129 -5.18 -12.74 -9.51
N GLY A 130 -3.87 -12.57 -9.30
CA GLY A 130 -2.83 -13.50 -9.70
C GLY A 130 -2.75 -14.76 -8.84
N ASP A 131 -3.41 -14.81 -7.69
CA ASP A 131 -3.44 -16.04 -6.90
C ASP A 131 -4.27 -17.10 -7.63
N PRO A 132 -3.64 -18.19 -8.14
CA PRO A 132 -4.33 -19.21 -8.94
C PRO A 132 -5.45 -19.93 -8.18
N ARG A 133 -5.51 -19.75 -6.88
CA ARG A 133 -6.51 -20.30 -5.99
C ARG A 133 -7.76 -19.40 -5.91
N VAL A 134 -7.65 -18.13 -6.29
CA VAL A 134 -8.78 -17.20 -6.34
C VAL A 134 -9.62 -17.37 -7.62
N GLY A 135 -9.00 -17.80 -8.74
CA GLY A 135 -9.67 -17.93 -10.05
C GLY A 135 -10.20 -19.33 -10.40
N ARG A 136 -9.76 -20.39 -9.72
CA ARG A 136 -10.04 -21.78 -10.14
C ARG A 136 -10.90 -22.62 -9.19
N GLN A 137 -10.99 -22.26 -7.95
CA GLN A 137 -11.91 -22.85 -6.99
C GLN A 137 -12.25 -21.79 -5.96
N TRP A 138 -13.35 -21.13 -6.17
CA TRP A 138 -14.14 -20.73 -5.05
C TRP A 138 -14.34 -22.01 -4.25
N ILE A 139 -13.57 -22.17 -3.17
CA ILE A 139 -13.70 -23.34 -2.32
C ILE A 139 -15.04 -23.18 -1.63
N ASP A 140 -16.05 -23.83 -2.17
CA ASP A 140 -17.41 -23.85 -1.62
C ASP A 140 -17.48 -24.58 -0.27
N ASP A 141 -16.41 -25.29 0.11
CA ASP A 141 -16.31 -25.95 1.40
C ASP A 141 -15.57 -25.08 2.43
N PRO A 142 -16.29 -24.44 3.36
CA PRO A 142 -15.68 -23.63 4.42
C PRO A 142 -14.81 -24.45 5.39
N HIS A 143 -14.81 -25.78 5.28
CA HIS A 143 -14.08 -26.69 6.18
C HIS A 143 -12.76 -27.16 5.57
N ASP A 144 -12.44 -26.77 4.33
CA ASP A 144 -11.13 -27.07 3.76
C ASP A 144 -10.06 -26.25 4.49
N ALA A 145 -9.11 -26.95 5.12
CA ALA A 145 -8.01 -26.34 5.88
C ALA A 145 -7.12 -25.42 5.02
N LEU A 146 -7.11 -25.60 3.69
CA LEU A 146 -6.39 -24.77 2.74
C LEU A 146 -7.18 -23.52 2.33
N ALA A 147 -8.53 -23.57 2.40
CA ALA A 147 -9.40 -22.46 2.03
C ALA A 147 -9.14 -21.20 2.87
N TYR A 148 -8.91 -21.39 4.16
CA TYR A 148 -8.80 -20.28 5.10
C TYR A 148 -7.58 -19.39 4.84
N GLY A 149 -6.39 -19.98 4.69
CA GLY A 149 -5.15 -19.19 4.57
C GLY A 149 -5.02 -18.40 3.27
N VAL A 150 -5.55 -18.94 2.17
CA VAL A 150 -5.40 -18.38 0.81
C VAL A 150 -6.49 -17.35 0.51
N THR A 151 -7.74 -17.72 0.78
CA THR A 151 -8.88 -16.79 0.60
C THR A 151 -8.73 -15.56 1.49
N MET A 152 -8.20 -15.75 2.71
CA MET A 152 -7.95 -14.63 3.62
C MET A 152 -6.86 -13.69 3.12
N ARG A 153 -5.81 -14.19 2.47
CA ARG A 153 -4.71 -13.34 1.99
C ARG A 153 -5.14 -12.47 0.79
N ALA A 154 -5.77 -13.07 -0.21
CA ALA A 154 -6.28 -12.32 -1.36
C ALA A 154 -7.39 -11.35 -0.94
N ARG A 155 -8.29 -11.75 -0.06
CA ARG A 155 -9.32 -10.88 0.51
C ARG A 155 -8.73 -9.72 1.30
N ALA A 156 -7.70 -9.97 2.12
CA ALA A 156 -7.00 -8.92 2.86
C ALA A 156 -6.35 -7.91 1.91
N LEU A 157 -5.72 -8.36 0.81
CA LEU A 157 -5.17 -7.46 -0.21
C LEU A 157 -6.24 -6.59 -0.86
N VAL A 158 -7.37 -7.17 -1.25
CA VAL A 158 -8.48 -6.40 -1.85
C VAL A 158 -9.04 -5.38 -0.85
N MET A 159 -9.20 -5.76 0.41
CA MET A 159 -9.63 -4.82 1.45
C MET A 159 -8.63 -3.68 1.65
N THR A 160 -7.34 -3.99 1.72
CA THR A 160 -6.28 -2.99 1.84
C THR A 160 -6.25 -2.05 0.63
N ALA A 161 -6.44 -2.59 -0.58
CA ALA A 161 -6.58 -1.79 -1.80
C ALA A 161 -7.76 -0.81 -1.71
N GLN A 162 -8.94 -1.28 -1.28
CA GLN A 162 -10.11 -0.43 -1.09
C GLN A 162 -9.88 0.68 -0.06
N GLU A 163 -9.13 0.39 0.99
CA GLU A 163 -8.76 1.37 2.01
C GLU A 163 -7.81 2.43 1.45
N LEU A 164 -6.83 2.05 0.62
CA LEU A 164 -5.95 2.99 -0.07
C LEU A 164 -6.69 3.82 -1.12
N GLU A 165 -7.65 3.25 -1.86
CA GLU A 165 -8.49 4.00 -2.80
C GLU A 165 -9.32 5.09 -2.09
N ARG A 166 -9.85 4.78 -0.90
CA ARG A 166 -10.52 5.78 -0.07
C ARG A 166 -9.56 6.87 0.42
N ALA A 167 -8.35 6.49 0.81
CA ALA A 167 -7.32 7.45 1.21
C ALA A 167 -6.90 8.34 0.02
N ALA A 168 -6.72 7.78 -1.18
CA ALA A 168 -6.47 8.52 -2.41
C ALA A 168 -7.57 9.56 -2.70
N SER A 169 -8.84 9.12 -2.60
CA SER A 169 -9.98 10.01 -2.81
C SER A 169 -10.02 11.17 -1.81
N ARG A 170 -9.64 10.94 -0.55
CA ARG A 170 -9.55 11.96 0.48
C ARG A 170 -8.35 12.88 0.26
N ALA A 171 -7.19 12.35 -0.15
CA ALA A 171 -6.02 13.14 -0.49
C ALA A 171 -6.34 14.13 -1.61
N ARG A 172 -7.03 13.69 -2.66
CA ARG A 172 -7.44 14.52 -3.79
C ARG A 172 -8.25 15.76 -3.39
N ILE A 173 -9.10 15.65 -2.38
CA ILE A 173 -9.96 16.77 -1.91
C ILE A 173 -9.41 17.46 -0.66
N GLY A 174 -8.19 17.10 -0.21
CA GLY A 174 -7.57 17.70 0.97
C GLY A 174 -8.24 17.33 2.30
N GLU A 175 -8.93 16.18 2.36
CA GLU A 175 -9.65 15.68 3.55
C GLU A 175 -8.98 14.45 4.18
N LEU A 176 -7.74 14.18 3.86
CA LEU A 176 -6.97 13.13 4.51
C LEU A 176 -6.39 13.68 5.82
N ASP A 177 -6.85 13.17 6.94
CA ASP A 177 -6.44 13.60 8.29
C ASP A 177 -5.10 12.97 8.74
#